data_659c49e509ab89fbb25ff63b388310bc
#
_entry.id   659c49e509ab89fbb25ff63b388310bc
#
_cell.length_a   1.000
_cell.length_b   1.000
_cell.length_c   1.000
_cell.angle_alpha   90.00
_cell.angle_beta   90.00
_cell.angle_gamma   90.00
#
_symmetry.space_group_name_H-M   'P 1'
#
loop_
_entity.id
_entity.type
_entity.pdbx_description
1 polymer ?
#
loop_
_entity_poly.entity_id
_entity_poly.type
_entity_poly.pdbx_seq_one_letter_code
_entity_poly.pdbx_strand_id
1 'polypeptide(L)'
;TLDDKIWPDIKDKIVVVNRGACYFATKAFNASIAEAKLIIIINNNTTNPNEIITMGAPTDGSVDLSQIKIPSIMISNSDGTHLKSRLNNGTVRLSVQKTVSVASGYTIVPGTFYINDVVVRNNGGVSEVYAAVGLSSFRDASGTFFGEDYGLYKSIDGGSNWKKLEVYIDGTNNPIQPIDLEISTVDNTVWVSSTRDFSGNGGGGIWQSDDSGDNFTKKYQVDTDFDPGRTEIEVTSGNTVWVFSSTRDSD
;
A
#
# COMPACT_ATOMS: atom_id res chain seq x y z
N THR A 1 33.31 15.91 -13.87
CA THR A 1 33.64 17.08 -13.04
C THR A 1 32.32 17.66 -12.52
N LEU A 2 32.10 17.48 -11.23
CA LEU A 2 31.00 18.16 -10.51
C LEU A 2 31.33 19.66 -10.59
N ASP A 3 30.51 20.39 -11.32
CA ASP A 3 30.54 21.84 -11.33
C ASP A 3 30.41 22.32 -9.88
N ASP A 4 31.27 23.19 -9.40
CA ASP A 4 31.29 23.79 -8.07
C ASP A 4 30.09 24.72 -7.84
N LYS A 5 28.90 24.29 -8.27
CA LYS A 5 27.65 24.94 -7.89
C LYS A 5 27.45 24.71 -6.41
N ILE A 6 27.56 25.80 -5.67
CA ILE A 6 27.21 25.88 -4.26
C ILE A 6 25.79 25.35 -4.10
N TRP A 7 25.68 24.09 -3.75
CA TRP A 7 24.39 23.55 -3.31
C TRP A 7 24.04 24.25 -1.99
N PRO A 8 22.84 24.80 -1.87
CA PRO A 8 22.42 25.32 -0.57
C PRO A 8 22.57 24.22 0.46
N ASP A 9 22.89 24.57 1.69
CA ASP A 9 22.99 23.58 2.77
C ASP A 9 21.69 22.78 2.87
N ILE A 10 21.72 21.53 2.34
CA ILE A 10 20.60 20.59 2.30
C ILE A 10 20.83 19.41 3.24
N LYS A 11 21.93 19.43 3.97
CA LYS A 11 22.24 18.43 4.98
C LYS A 11 21.06 18.32 5.96
N ASP A 12 20.66 17.10 6.25
CA ASP A 12 19.57 16.78 7.16
C ASP A 12 18.17 17.31 6.73
N LYS A 13 18.02 17.78 5.50
CA LYS A 13 16.75 18.32 4.98
C LYS A 13 16.11 17.40 3.96
N ILE A 14 14.83 17.59 3.74
CA ILE A 14 14.09 17.00 2.63
C ILE A 14 14.26 17.91 1.42
N VAL A 15 14.76 17.35 0.33
CA VAL A 15 14.99 18.07 -0.93
C VAL A 15 13.82 17.85 -1.87
N VAL A 16 13.27 18.93 -2.41
CA VAL A 16 12.18 18.88 -3.38
C VAL A 16 12.68 19.43 -4.71
N VAL A 17 12.64 18.61 -5.77
CA VAL A 17 13.11 18.98 -7.11
C VAL A 17 12.09 18.61 -8.17
N ASN A 18 12.17 19.28 -9.33
CA ASN A 18 11.36 18.89 -10.48
C ASN A 18 12.04 17.76 -11.26
N ARG A 19 11.23 16.92 -11.90
CA ARG A 19 11.66 16.11 -13.04
C ARG A 19 12.22 17.04 -14.14
N GLY A 20 13.18 16.57 -14.90
CA GLY A 20 13.76 17.31 -16.04
C GLY A 20 15.17 16.82 -16.37
N ALA A 21 15.93 17.52 -17.12
CA ALA A 21 17.19 17.34 -17.84
C ALA A 21 18.18 16.22 -17.43
N CYS A 22 18.17 15.70 -16.21
CA CYS A 22 19.05 14.61 -15.77
C CYS A 22 18.26 13.42 -15.22
N TYR A 23 18.89 12.25 -15.17
CA TYR A 23 18.31 11.04 -14.64
C TYR A 23 17.85 11.20 -13.18
N PHE A 24 16.83 10.44 -12.79
CA PHE A 24 16.35 10.39 -11.40
C PHE A 24 17.46 9.97 -10.44
N ALA A 25 18.22 8.94 -10.83
CA ALA A 25 19.36 8.46 -10.08
C ALA A 25 20.44 9.54 -9.87
N THR A 26 20.71 10.39 -10.87
CA THR A 26 21.65 11.51 -10.71
C THR A 26 21.16 12.51 -9.66
N LYS A 27 19.86 12.81 -9.64
CA LYS A 27 19.29 13.70 -8.62
C LYS A 27 19.39 13.10 -7.23
N ALA A 28 19.07 11.81 -7.11
CA ALA A 28 19.14 11.08 -5.85
C ALA A 28 20.59 10.94 -5.34
N PHE A 29 21.52 10.66 -6.24
CA PHE A 29 22.96 10.60 -5.95
C PHE A 29 23.46 11.94 -5.40
N ASN A 30 23.18 13.04 -6.09
CA ASN A 30 23.62 14.38 -5.66
C ASN A 30 23.03 14.76 -4.30
N ALA A 31 21.75 14.47 -4.07
CA ALA A 31 21.12 14.72 -2.79
C ALA A 31 21.70 13.82 -1.68
N SER A 32 22.05 12.57 -1.99
CA SER A 32 22.68 11.64 -1.06
C SER A 32 24.09 12.11 -0.65
N ILE A 33 24.91 12.53 -1.62
CA ILE A 33 26.26 13.05 -1.36
C ILE A 33 26.20 14.34 -0.53
N ALA A 34 25.17 15.18 -0.73
CA ALA A 34 24.92 16.39 0.06
C ALA A 34 24.23 16.10 1.41
N GLU A 35 24.18 14.84 1.84
CA GLU A 35 23.64 14.40 3.13
C GLU A 35 22.17 14.81 3.40
N ALA A 36 21.35 14.91 2.37
CA ALA A 36 19.92 15.10 2.52
C ALA A 36 19.28 13.84 3.18
N LYS A 37 18.14 14.02 3.84
CA LYS A 37 17.39 12.88 4.45
C LYS A 37 16.48 12.17 3.48
N LEU A 38 15.97 12.87 2.48
CA LEU A 38 15.02 12.37 1.49
C LEU A 38 15.04 13.29 0.28
N ILE A 39 14.83 12.74 -0.91
CA ILE A 39 14.54 13.52 -2.10
C ILE A 39 13.11 13.24 -2.60
N ILE A 40 12.35 14.31 -2.85
CA ILE A 40 11.05 14.28 -3.51
C ILE A 40 11.22 14.82 -4.92
N ILE A 41 10.86 14.03 -5.91
CA ILE A 41 10.91 14.42 -7.32
C ILE A 41 9.49 14.64 -7.81
N ILE A 42 9.19 15.85 -8.26
CA ILE A 42 7.88 16.22 -8.78
C ILE A 42 7.85 15.91 -10.27
N ASN A 43 6.86 15.11 -10.71
CA ASN A 43 6.62 14.92 -12.13
C ASN A 43 6.28 16.26 -12.80
N ASN A 44 6.80 16.50 -14.00
CA ASN A 44 6.58 17.74 -14.74
C ASN A 44 5.52 17.62 -15.86
N ASN A 45 4.78 16.52 -15.90
CA ASN A 45 3.70 16.33 -16.87
C ASN A 45 2.50 17.22 -16.53
N THR A 46 2.29 18.26 -17.33
CA THR A 46 1.15 19.18 -17.18
C THR A 46 -0.10 18.71 -17.93
N THR A 47 0.07 17.81 -18.90
CA THR A 47 -1.05 17.24 -19.65
C THR A 47 -1.80 16.20 -18.82
N ASN A 48 -1.05 15.37 -18.05
CA ASN A 48 -1.59 14.43 -17.08
C ASN A 48 -1.03 14.77 -15.69
N PRO A 49 -1.58 15.79 -15.02
CA PRO A 49 -0.97 16.34 -13.80
C PRO A 49 -1.00 15.40 -12.60
N ASN A 50 -1.81 14.36 -12.62
CA ASN A 50 -1.91 13.34 -11.56
C ASN A 50 -1.06 12.10 -11.85
N GLU A 51 -0.37 12.06 -12.99
CA GLU A 51 0.48 10.94 -13.36
C GLU A 51 1.70 10.82 -12.44
N ILE A 52 1.99 9.60 -12.02
CA ILE A 52 3.25 9.19 -11.39
C ILE A 52 3.92 8.18 -12.32
N ILE A 53 5.20 8.34 -12.57
CA ILE A 53 5.97 7.41 -13.38
C ILE A 53 7.02 6.68 -12.53
N THR A 54 7.38 5.49 -12.95
CA THR A 54 8.45 4.72 -12.32
C THR A 54 9.81 5.40 -12.57
N MET A 55 10.57 5.57 -11.51
CA MET A 55 11.91 6.13 -11.57
C MET A 55 12.92 5.03 -11.91
N GLY A 56 13.27 4.92 -13.18
CA GLY A 56 14.31 3.98 -13.62
C GLY A 56 15.73 4.47 -13.28
N ALA A 57 16.64 3.50 -13.09
CA ALA A 57 18.07 3.76 -13.03
C ALA A 57 18.69 3.77 -14.44
N PRO A 58 19.73 4.59 -14.69
CA PRO A 58 20.46 4.51 -15.94
C PRO A 58 21.19 3.15 -16.04
N THR A 59 21.15 2.56 -17.25
CA THR A 59 21.81 1.27 -17.53
C THR A 59 23.24 1.44 -18.04
N ASP A 60 23.67 2.69 -18.26
CA ASP A 60 24.98 3.07 -18.84
C ASP A 60 26.11 3.20 -17.82
N GLY A 61 25.82 2.91 -16.54
CA GLY A 61 26.80 3.04 -15.46
C GLY A 61 27.16 4.49 -15.10
N SER A 62 26.45 5.50 -15.63
CA SER A 62 26.73 6.91 -15.38
C SER A 62 26.53 7.37 -13.94
N VAL A 63 25.84 6.54 -13.12
CA VAL A 63 25.59 6.79 -11.70
C VAL A 63 25.89 5.54 -10.89
N ASP A 64 26.72 5.66 -9.87
CA ASP A 64 26.92 4.60 -8.88
C ASP A 64 25.73 4.55 -7.92
N LEU A 65 24.81 3.63 -8.18
CA LEU A 65 23.60 3.45 -7.37
C LEU A 65 23.91 3.05 -5.92
N SER A 66 25.06 2.45 -5.67
CA SER A 66 25.49 2.04 -4.33
C SER A 66 25.73 3.23 -3.40
N GLN A 67 25.95 4.41 -3.96
CA GLN A 67 26.14 5.65 -3.21
C GLN A 67 24.84 6.38 -2.87
N ILE A 68 23.70 5.92 -3.40
CA ILE A 68 22.40 6.50 -3.07
C ILE A 68 21.95 5.89 -1.73
N LYS A 69 22.08 6.64 -0.65
CA LYS A 69 21.80 6.20 0.72
C LYS A 69 20.50 6.77 1.29
N ILE A 70 19.80 7.61 0.52
CA ILE A 70 18.58 8.26 0.95
C ILE A 70 17.36 7.73 0.20
N PRO A 71 16.17 7.72 0.82
CA PRO A 71 14.94 7.43 0.11
C PRO A 71 14.69 8.45 -1.01
N SER A 72 14.12 7.97 -2.11
CA SER A 72 13.76 8.80 -3.26
C SER A 72 12.31 8.48 -3.64
N ILE A 73 11.46 9.49 -3.64
CA ILE A 73 10.04 9.34 -3.97
C ILE A 73 9.65 10.28 -5.12
N MET A 74 8.70 9.84 -5.94
CA MET A 74 8.06 10.70 -6.93
C MET A 74 6.65 11.04 -6.50
N ILE A 75 6.27 12.29 -6.72
CA ILE A 75 4.90 12.77 -6.58
C ILE A 75 4.41 13.33 -7.92
N SER A 76 3.11 13.42 -8.08
CA SER A 76 2.48 13.99 -9.27
C SER A 76 2.79 15.48 -9.45
N ASN A 77 2.53 16.02 -10.63
CA ASN A 77 2.63 17.46 -10.88
C ASN A 77 1.63 18.24 -10.01
N SER A 78 0.42 17.71 -9.87
CA SER A 78 -0.64 18.30 -9.04
C SER A 78 -0.21 18.41 -7.58
N ASP A 79 0.23 17.30 -6.97
CA ASP A 79 0.68 17.27 -5.57
C ASP A 79 1.92 18.14 -5.36
N GLY A 80 2.83 18.13 -6.32
CA GLY A 80 4.03 18.96 -6.30
C GLY A 80 3.72 20.45 -6.33
N THR A 81 2.69 20.85 -7.07
CA THR A 81 2.19 22.24 -7.10
C THR A 81 1.61 22.64 -5.75
N HIS A 82 0.79 21.76 -5.15
CA HIS A 82 0.24 21.98 -3.81
C HIS A 82 1.36 22.06 -2.75
N LEU A 83 2.33 21.15 -2.80
CA LEU A 83 3.46 21.15 -1.88
C LEU A 83 4.26 22.47 -1.96
N LYS A 84 4.59 22.93 -3.18
CA LYS A 84 5.30 24.19 -3.39
C LYS A 84 4.52 25.39 -2.88
N SER A 85 3.22 25.44 -3.14
CA SER A 85 2.37 26.51 -2.63
C SER A 85 2.41 26.59 -1.10
N ARG A 86 2.37 25.45 -0.41
CA ARG A 86 2.49 25.41 1.06
C ARG A 86 3.87 25.80 1.55
N LEU A 87 4.93 25.38 0.87
CA LEU A 87 6.32 25.75 1.21
C LEU A 87 6.56 27.27 1.08
N ASN A 88 5.94 27.91 0.10
CA ASN A 88 6.01 29.37 -0.05
C ASN A 88 5.27 30.14 1.06
N ASN A 89 4.32 29.50 1.72
CA ASN A 89 3.49 30.11 2.77
C ASN A 89 3.91 29.74 4.20
N GLY A 90 5.01 29.01 4.36
CA GLY A 90 5.52 28.63 5.68
C GLY A 90 6.20 27.27 5.72
N THR A 91 6.36 26.74 6.92
CA THR A 91 6.99 25.45 7.17
C THR A 91 6.01 24.31 6.93
N VAL A 92 6.39 23.34 6.13
CA VAL A 92 5.64 22.09 5.91
C VAL A 92 6.32 20.96 6.69
N ARG A 93 5.55 20.25 7.49
CA ARG A 93 5.99 18.97 8.09
C ARG A 93 5.54 17.84 7.17
N LEU A 94 6.49 17.03 6.74
CA LEU A 94 6.24 15.82 5.98
C LEU A 94 6.55 14.61 6.88
N SER A 95 5.62 13.67 6.93
CA SER A 95 5.87 12.34 7.48
C SER A 95 5.93 11.37 6.31
N VAL A 96 7.04 10.68 6.18
CA VAL A 96 7.21 9.59 5.21
C VAL A 96 7.44 8.33 6.00
N GLN A 97 6.48 7.43 5.97
CA GLN A 97 6.58 6.12 6.61
C GLN A 97 6.88 5.08 5.53
N LYS A 98 7.92 4.29 5.76
CA LYS A 98 8.12 3.06 4.98
C LYS A 98 7.19 2.01 5.56
N THR A 99 6.18 1.66 4.81
CA THR A 99 5.18 0.67 5.22
C THR A 99 5.50 -0.75 4.74
N VAL A 100 6.59 -0.94 3.99
CA VAL A 100 6.85 -2.20 3.30
C VAL A 100 8.28 -2.70 3.52
N SER A 101 8.39 -3.98 3.91
CA SER A 101 9.65 -4.74 3.88
C SER A 101 9.84 -5.34 2.49
N VAL A 102 11.01 -5.12 1.88
CA VAL A 102 11.34 -5.68 0.57
C VAL A 102 11.94 -7.06 0.75
N ALA A 103 11.27 -8.11 0.27
CA ALA A 103 11.92 -9.38 0.03
C ALA A 103 12.87 -9.28 -1.18
N SER A 104 13.96 -10.03 -1.13
CA SER A 104 14.98 -10.04 -2.19
C SER A 104 14.37 -10.40 -3.55
N GLY A 105 14.50 -9.52 -4.52
CA GLY A 105 14.08 -9.74 -5.93
C GLY A 105 12.86 -8.95 -6.39
N TYR A 106 12.23 -8.16 -5.52
CA TYR A 106 11.08 -7.33 -5.89
C TYR A 106 11.37 -5.85 -5.70
N THR A 107 10.90 -5.03 -6.65
CA THR A 107 10.90 -3.58 -6.49
C THR A 107 9.54 -3.15 -5.97
N ILE A 108 9.50 -2.57 -4.78
CA ILE A 108 8.25 -2.07 -4.21
C ILE A 108 8.07 -0.62 -4.62
N VAL A 109 6.89 -0.31 -5.13
CA VAL A 109 6.41 1.06 -5.31
C VAL A 109 5.67 1.44 -4.04
N PRO A 110 6.24 2.29 -3.16
CA PRO A 110 5.55 2.71 -1.94
C PRO A 110 4.25 3.44 -2.28
N GLY A 111 3.19 3.13 -1.53
CA GLY A 111 1.93 3.86 -1.61
C GLY A 111 0.90 3.31 -2.58
N THR A 112 1.12 2.16 -3.19
CA THR A 112 0.08 1.48 -3.97
C THR A 112 -0.58 0.41 -3.12
N PHE A 113 -1.45 0.84 -2.21
CA PHE A 113 -2.36 -0.07 -1.51
C PHE A 113 -3.70 -0.09 -2.23
N TYR A 114 -4.25 -1.28 -2.43
CA TYR A 114 -5.65 -1.43 -2.75
C TYR A 114 -6.40 -1.67 -1.46
N ILE A 115 -7.17 -0.68 -1.04
CA ILE A 115 -8.16 -0.85 0.02
C ILE A 115 -9.41 -1.35 -0.67
N ASN A 116 -9.75 -2.61 -0.43
CA ASN A 116 -10.92 -3.24 -1.01
C ASN A 116 -12.18 -2.80 -0.29
N ASP A 117 -12.10 -2.71 1.05
CA ASP A 117 -13.21 -2.30 1.87
C ASP A 117 -12.75 -1.73 3.22
N VAL A 118 -13.62 -0.94 3.86
CA VAL A 118 -13.41 -0.34 5.18
C VAL A 118 -14.72 -0.33 5.95
N VAL A 119 -14.70 -0.88 7.16
CA VAL A 119 -15.86 -0.82 8.07
C VAL A 119 -15.48 -0.20 9.41
N VAL A 120 -16.47 0.38 10.09
CA VAL A 120 -16.28 0.97 11.41
C VAL A 120 -17.21 0.29 12.41
N ARG A 121 -16.64 -0.32 13.44
CA ARG A 121 -17.33 -0.94 14.56
C ARG A 121 -17.26 -0.04 15.79
N ASN A 122 -18.37 0.11 16.50
CA ASN A 122 -18.35 0.70 17.84
C ASN A 122 -18.23 -0.43 18.87
N ASN A 123 -17.11 -0.45 19.59
CA ASN A 123 -16.85 -1.43 20.64
C ASN A 123 -16.70 -0.72 21.99
N GLY A 124 -17.79 -0.71 22.77
CA GLY A 124 -17.78 -0.10 24.10
C GLY A 124 -17.45 1.40 24.11
N GLY A 125 -17.79 2.14 23.05
CA GLY A 125 -17.51 3.57 22.89
C GLY A 125 -16.20 3.88 22.16
N VAL A 126 -15.43 2.86 21.81
CA VAL A 126 -14.24 2.99 20.95
C VAL A 126 -14.64 2.74 19.50
N SER A 127 -14.33 3.67 18.62
CA SER A 127 -14.48 3.47 17.18
C SER A 127 -13.30 2.66 16.67
N GLU A 128 -13.54 1.41 16.30
CA GLU A 128 -12.57 0.54 15.66
C GLU A 128 -12.77 0.58 14.16
N VAL A 129 -11.71 0.87 13.41
CA VAL A 129 -11.73 0.89 11.94
C VAL A 129 -11.01 -0.35 11.44
N TYR A 130 -11.65 -1.11 10.57
CA TYR A 130 -11.06 -2.26 9.89
C TYR A 130 -10.87 -1.94 8.42
N ALA A 131 -9.75 -2.34 7.86
CA ALA A 131 -9.45 -2.14 6.45
C ALA A 131 -9.00 -3.46 5.80
N ALA A 132 -9.68 -3.84 4.73
CA ALA A 132 -9.32 -4.95 3.87
C ALA A 132 -8.28 -4.47 2.85
N VAL A 133 -7.00 -4.71 3.15
CA VAL A 133 -5.89 -4.32 2.28
C VAL A 133 -5.57 -5.44 1.32
N GLY A 134 -5.88 -5.24 0.05
CA GLY A 134 -5.67 -6.21 -1.00
C GLY A 134 -4.24 -6.25 -1.50
N LEU A 135 -3.89 -7.38 -2.10
CA LEU A 135 -2.62 -7.56 -2.79
C LEU A 135 -2.60 -6.68 -4.04
N SER A 136 -1.68 -5.74 -4.08
CA SER A 136 -1.50 -4.89 -5.23
C SER A 136 -0.45 -5.45 -6.18
N SER A 137 -0.76 -5.46 -7.46
CA SER A 137 0.24 -5.68 -8.50
C SER A 137 0.26 -4.52 -9.47
N PHE A 138 1.44 -4.11 -9.82
CA PHE A 138 1.66 -3.17 -10.91
C PHE A 138 2.55 -3.85 -11.95
N ARG A 139 2.23 -3.70 -13.22
CA ARG A 139 3.02 -4.24 -14.31
C ARG A 139 3.41 -3.12 -15.26
N ASP A 140 4.70 -2.98 -15.51
CA ASP A 140 5.24 -2.14 -16.58
C ASP A 140 6.16 -2.95 -17.51
N ALA A 141 6.85 -2.26 -18.41
CA ALA A 141 7.78 -2.89 -19.36
C ALA A 141 9.00 -3.56 -18.68
N SER A 142 9.29 -3.24 -17.43
CA SER A 142 10.43 -3.78 -16.67
C SER A 142 10.06 -4.98 -15.78
N GLY A 143 8.78 -5.25 -15.56
CA GLY A 143 8.35 -6.40 -14.77
C GLY A 143 7.02 -6.24 -14.04
N THR A 144 6.76 -7.18 -13.15
CA THR A 144 5.61 -7.17 -12.26
C THR A 144 6.07 -6.83 -10.84
N PHE A 145 5.42 -5.88 -10.23
CA PHE A 145 5.72 -5.40 -8.88
C PHE A 145 4.57 -5.79 -7.96
N PHE A 146 4.88 -6.21 -6.75
CA PHE A 146 3.90 -6.65 -5.77
C PHE A 146 4.01 -5.82 -4.49
N GLY A 147 2.86 -5.50 -3.88
CA GLY A 147 2.81 -4.98 -2.52
C GLY A 147 2.70 -6.15 -1.53
N GLU A 148 3.62 -6.25 -0.58
CA GLU A 148 3.68 -7.38 0.36
C GLU A 148 2.86 -7.19 1.65
N ASP A 149 2.43 -5.97 1.94
CA ASP A 149 1.72 -5.65 3.19
C ASP A 149 0.19 -5.75 3.07
N TYR A 150 -0.31 -6.68 2.25
CA TYR A 150 -1.73 -7.00 2.20
C TYR A 150 -2.17 -7.77 3.46
N GLY A 151 -3.45 -7.73 3.74
CA GLY A 151 -4.05 -8.39 4.89
C GLY A 151 -5.13 -7.54 5.56
N LEU A 152 -5.64 -8.02 6.67
CA LEU A 152 -6.63 -7.30 7.46
C LEU A 152 -5.93 -6.39 8.48
N TYR A 153 -6.38 -5.15 8.56
CA TYR A 153 -5.83 -4.16 9.49
C TYR A 153 -6.91 -3.59 10.39
N LYS A 154 -6.52 -3.23 11.61
CA LYS A 154 -7.38 -2.60 12.62
C LYS A 154 -6.71 -1.33 13.15
N SER A 155 -7.49 -0.28 13.30
CA SER A 155 -7.13 0.95 14.03
C SER A 155 -8.15 1.23 15.12
N ILE A 156 -7.69 1.75 16.26
CA ILE A 156 -8.53 2.17 17.39
C ILE A 156 -8.38 3.67 17.69
N ASP A 157 -7.71 4.41 16.85
CA ASP A 157 -7.37 5.83 17.05
C ASP A 157 -7.69 6.67 15.81
N GLY A 158 -8.75 6.30 15.08
CA GLY A 158 -9.21 7.02 13.90
C GLY A 158 -8.28 6.94 12.70
N GLY A 159 -7.51 5.84 12.57
CA GLY A 159 -6.61 5.61 11.46
C GLY A 159 -5.21 6.20 11.64
N SER A 160 -4.88 6.73 12.82
CA SER A 160 -3.54 7.28 13.09
C SER A 160 -2.49 6.18 13.22
N ASN A 161 -2.85 5.04 13.79
CA ASN A 161 -2.02 3.86 13.88
C ASN A 161 -2.83 2.62 13.47
N TRP A 162 -2.15 1.68 12.83
CA TRP A 162 -2.75 0.45 12.31
C TRP A 162 -2.00 -0.78 12.80
N LYS A 163 -2.75 -1.76 13.26
CA LYS A 163 -2.26 -3.09 13.62
C LYS A 163 -2.69 -4.07 12.52
N LYS A 164 -1.76 -4.79 11.94
CA LYS A 164 -2.08 -5.93 11.07
C LYS A 164 -2.58 -7.09 11.92
N LEU A 165 -3.71 -7.66 11.56
CA LEU A 165 -4.29 -8.80 12.24
C LEU A 165 -3.76 -10.11 11.66
N GLU A 166 -3.62 -11.11 12.51
CA GLU A 166 -3.08 -12.42 12.14
C GLU A 166 -4.18 -13.34 11.62
N VAL A 167 -4.64 -13.07 10.38
CA VAL A 167 -5.62 -13.91 9.68
C VAL A 167 -4.92 -14.54 8.48
N TYR A 168 -4.74 -15.85 8.53
CA TYR A 168 -3.91 -16.59 7.57
C TYR A 168 -4.73 -17.59 6.75
N ILE A 169 -4.22 -17.90 5.56
CA ILE A 169 -4.71 -19.02 4.75
C ILE A 169 -4.39 -20.33 5.49
N ASP A 170 -5.36 -21.23 5.60
CA ASP A 170 -5.23 -22.47 6.35
C ASP A 170 -3.96 -23.25 5.99
N GLY A 171 -3.24 -23.68 7.01
CA GLY A 171 -2.02 -24.46 6.86
C GLY A 171 -0.80 -23.68 6.35
N THR A 172 -0.88 -22.35 6.29
CA THR A 172 0.19 -21.49 5.83
C THR A 172 0.48 -20.35 6.82
N ASN A 173 1.58 -19.62 6.61
CA ASN A 173 1.86 -18.33 7.26
C ASN A 173 1.56 -17.15 6.34
N ASN A 174 0.87 -17.37 5.22
CA ASN A 174 0.49 -16.31 4.31
C ASN A 174 -0.80 -15.66 4.79
N PRO A 175 -0.86 -14.32 4.91
CA PRO A 175 -2.10 -13.64 5.26
C PRO A 175 -3.16 -13.90 4.20
N ILE A 176 -4.43 -13.88 4.60
CA ILE A 176 -5.51 -13.85 3.64
C ILE A 176 -5.43 -12.59 2.79
N GLN A 177 -6.01 -12.65 1.58
CA GLN A 177 -6.25 -11.48 0.76
C GLN A 177 -7.70 -11.02 0.97
N PRO A 178 -7.95 -10.12 1.94
CA PRO A 178 -9.31 -9.73 2.29
C PRO A 178 -9.92 -8.89 1.17
N ILE A 179 -11.21 -9.07 0.94
CA ILE A 179 -11.92 -8.40 -0.15
C ILE A 179 -13.12 -7.61 0.33
N ASP A 180 -13.86 -8.14 1.29
CA ASP A 180 -15.10 -7.55 1.78
C ASP A 180 -15.22 -7.72 3.29
N LEU A 181 -15.78 -6.71 3.94
CA LEU A 181 -15.92 -6.61 5.40
C LEU A 181 -17.35 -6.28 5.76
N GLU A 182 -17.89 -6.99 6.74
CA GLU A 182 -19.20 -6.73 7.27
C GLU A 182 -19.22 -6.75 8.80
N ILE A 183 -20.11 -5.98 9.40
CA ILE A 183 -20.32 -5.99 10.84
C ILE A 183 -21.70 -6.55 11.13
N SER A 184 -21.73 -7.64 11.91
CA SER A 184 -22.97 -8.19 12.41
C SER A 184 -23.69 -7.20 13.32
N THR A 185 -24.93 -6.89 12.98
CA THR A 185 -25.80 -6.05 13.82
C THR A 185 -26.36 -6.78 15.02
N VAL A 186 -26.16 -8.11 15.11
CA VAL A 186 -26.66 -8.96 16.18
C VAL A 186 -25.69 -9.06 17.35
N ASP A 187 -24.43 -9.35 17.05
CA ASP A 187 -23.39 -9.62 18.04
C ASP A 187 -22.17 -8.71 17.90
N ASN A 188 -22.24 -7.75 16.98
CA ASN A 188 -21.18 -6.78 16.74
C ASN A 188 -19.82 -7.40 16.35
N THR A 189 -19.82 -8.63 15.82
CA THR A 189 -18.61 -9.26 15.29
C THR A 189 -18.28 -8.75 13.90
N VAL A 190 -17.00 -8.80 13.54
CA VAL A 190 -16.52 -8.44 12.20
C VAL A 190 -16.38 -9.70 11.36
N TRP A 191 -16.94 -9.66 10.18
CA TRP A 191 -16.82 -10.71 9.18
C TRP A 191 -15.91 -10.24 8.05
N VAL A 192 -15.13 -11.15 7.52
CA VAL A 192 -14.24 -10.87 6.38
C VAL A 192 -14.24 -12.02 5.40
N SER A 193 -14.32 -11.70 4.13
CA SER A 193 -14.14 -12.63 3.04
C SER A 193 -12.78 -12.48 2.38
N SER A 194 -12.33 -13.50 1.66
CA SER A 194 -11.06 -13.47 0.94
C SER A 194 -11.21 -13.79 -0.55
N THR A 195 -10.31 -13.20 -1.32
CA THR A 195 -10.05 -13.59 -2.71
C THR A 195 -8.75 -14.37 -2.82
N ARG A 196 -8.47 -14.90 -4.00
CA ARG A 196 -7.21 -15.60 -4.29
C ARG A 196 -6.02 -14.64 -4.29
N ASP A 197 -4.87 -15.14 -3.85
CA ASP A 197 -3.57 -14.54 -4.13
C ASP A 197 -3.14 -14.81 -5.60
N PHE A 198 -1.99 -14.28 -6.01
CA PHE A 198 -1.49 -14.49 -7.37
C PHE A 198 -1.08 -15.93 -7.68
N SER A 199 -0.92 -16.77 -6.65
CA SER A 199 -0.64 -18.19 -6.77
C SER A 199 -1.92 -19.03 -6.80
N GLY A 200 -3.09 -18.39 -6.69
CA GLY A 200 -4.39 -19.06 -6.72
C GLY A 200 -4.88 -19.55 -5.36
N ASN A 201 -4.22 -19.18 -4.25
CA ASN A 201 -4.56 -19.70 -2.93
C ASN A 201 -5.47 -18.73 -2.14
N GLY A 202 -6.25 -19.27 -1.21
CA GLY A 202 -6.96 -18.52 -0.17
C GLY A 202 -8.26 -17.85 -0.60
N GLY A 203 -8.74 -18.11 -1.82
CA GLY A 203 -10.05 -17.59 -2.26
C GLY A 203 -11.22 -18.30 -1.60
N GLY A 204 -12.35 -17.59 -1.44
CA GLY A 204 -13.60 -18.16 -0.95
C GLY A 204 -13.66 -18.46 0.54
N GLY A 205 -12.69 -18.04 1.32
CA GLY A 205 -12.72 -18.17 2.76
C GLY A 205 -13.56 -17.07 3.43
N ILE A 206 -14.24 -17.41 4.52
CA ILE A 206 -15.04 -16.51 5.33
C ILE A 206 -14.63 -16.70 6.79
N TRP A 207 -14.25 -15.59 7.43
CA TRP A 207 -13.86 -15.57 8.85
C TRP A 207 -14.77 -14.63 9.64
N GLN A 208 -14.91 -14.94 10.91
CA GLN A 208 -15.62 -14.11 11.89
C GLN A 208 -14.67 -13.79 13.05
N SER A 209 -14.71 -12.55 13.51
CA SER A 209 -13.95 -12.15 14.69
C SER A 209 -14.54 -12.72 15.99
N ASP A 210 -13.70 -12.77 17.02
CA ASP A 210 -14.18 -12.80 18.40
C ASP A 210 -14.73 -11.42 18.82
N ASP A 211 -15.20 -11.34 20.08
CA ASP A 211 -15.76 -10.10 20.64
C ASP A 211 -14.72 -8.96 20.69
N SER A 212 -13.44 -9.30 20.86
CA SER A 212 -12.35 -8.33 20.86
C SER A 212 -12.11 -7.73 19.47
N GLY A 213 -12.49 -8.46 18.41
CA GLY A 213 -12.20 -8.10 17.03
C GLY A 213 -10.72 -8.18 16.66
N ASP A 214 -9.93 -8.89 17.45
CA ASP A 214 -8.49 -9.08 17.21
C ASP A 214 -8.16 -10.48 16.68
N ASN A 215 -8.99 -11.48 16.99
CA ASN A 215 -8.82 -12.85 16.55
C ASN A 215 -9.95 -13.26 15.62
N PHE A 216 -9.62 -13.99 14.57
CA PHE A 216 -10.57 -14.44 13.57
C PHE A 216 -10.55 -15.96 13.44
N THR A 217 -11.73 -16.53 13.36
CA THR A 217 -11.94 -17.98 13.14
C THR A 217 -12.62 -18.17 11.80
N LYS A 218 -12.09 -19.08 10.99
CA LYS A 218 -12.72 -19.45 9.72
C LYS A 218 -14.05 -20.14 9.98
N LYS A 219 -15.11 -19.65 9.37
CA LYS A 219 -16.48 -20.18 9.50
C LYS A 219 -16.93 -20.96 8.29
N TYR A 220 -16.46 -20.57 7.12
CA TYR A 220 -16.89 -21.20 5.89
C TYR A 220 -15.79 -21.14 4.84
N GLN A 221 -15.83 -22.09 3.90
CA GLN A 221 -15.02 -22.14 2.69
C GLN A 221 -15.94 -22.43 1.51
N VAL A 222 -15.97 -21.55 0.53
CA VAL A 222 -16.58 -21.87 -0.77
C VAL A 222 -15.84 -23.05 -1.36
N ASP A 223 -16.59 -23.99 -1.96
CA ASP A 223 -16.03 -25.21 -2.52
C ASP A 223 -14.90 -24.89 -3.51
N THR A 224 -13.73 -25.45 -3.22
CA THR A 224 -12.51 -25.21 -3.98
C THR A 224 -12.55 -25.80 -5.40
N ASP A 225 -13.45 -26.74 -5.67
CA ASP A 225 -13.67 -27.29 -7.01
C ASP A 225 -14.18 -26.22 -8.00
N PHE A 226 -14.79 -25.16 -7.48
CA PHE A 226 -15.23 -24.00 -8.27
C PHE A 226 -14.17 -22.92 -8.44
N ASP A 227 -12.94 -23.13 -7.97
CA ASP A 227 -11.84 -22.16 -8.02
C ASP A 227 -12.30 -20.74 -7.60
N PRO A 228 -12.77 -20.55 -6.33
CA PRO A 228 -13.40 -19.30 -5.89
C PRO A 228 -12.43 -18.14 -5.98
N GLY A 229 -12.86 -17.05 -6.62
CA GLY A 229 -12.12 -15.81 -6.78
C GLY A 229 -12.55 -14.74 -5.79
N ARG A 230 -13.01 -13.59 -6.35
CA ARG A 230 -13.59 -12.50 -5.57
C ARG A 230 -14.84 -13.00 -4.84
N THR A 231 -14.88 -12.82 -3.55
CA THR A 231 -15.96 -13.30 -2.70
C THR A 231 -16.50 -12.15 -1.87
N GLU A 232 -17.76 -11.80 -2.09
CA GLU A 232 -18.49 -10.76 -1.36
C GLU A 232 -19.40 -11.44 -0.33
N ILE A 233 -19.66 -10.76 0.78
CA ILE A 233 -20.53 -11.23 1.86
C ILE A 233 -21.53 -10.16 2.25
N GLU A 234 -22.67 -10.59 2.78
CA GLU A 234 -23.67 -9.73 3.40
C GLU A 234 -24.14 -10.40 4.69
N VAL A 235 -24.07 -9.69 5.81
CA VAL A 235 -24.51 -10.20 7.12
C VAL A 235 -25.83 -9.55 7.50
N THR A 236 -26.88 -10.35 7.50
CA THR A 236 -28.24 -9.86 7.80
C THR A 236 -28.48 -9.71 9.31
N SER A 237 -29.56 -9.01 9.67
CA SER A 237 -30.01 -8.83 11.05
C SER A 237 -30.36 -10.15 11.78
N GLY A 238 -30.49 -11.26 11.06
CA GLY A 238 -30.68 -12.60 11.62
C GLY A 238 -29.37 -13.38 11.78
N ASN A 239 -28.23 -12.73 11.63
CA ASN A 239 -26.91 -13.37 11.63
C ASN A 239 -26.74 -14.42 10.51
N THR A 240 -27.53 -14.30 9.45
CA THR A 240 -27.35 -15.11 8.24
C THR A 240 -26.34 -14.42 7.35
N VAL A 241 -25.34 -15.16 6.92
CA VAL A 241 -24.31 -14.65 5.99
C VAL A 241 -24.62 -15.15 4.58
N TRP A 242 -24.87 -14.22 3.69
CA TRP A 242 -24.94 -14.51 2.26
C TRP A 242 -23.56 -14.40 1.66
N VAL A 243 -23.20 -15.34 0.78
CA VAL A 243 -21.89 -15.41 0.16
C VAL A 243 -22.06 -15.43 -1.36
N PHE A 244 -21.40 -14.52 -2.02
CA PHE A 244 -21.37 -14.42 -3.48
C PHE A 244 -19.92 -14.54 -3.95
N SER A 245 -19.58 -15.62 -4.63
CA SER A 245 -18.21 -15.85 -5.09
C SER A 245 -18.17 -15.93 -6.61
N SER A 246 -17.20 -15.25 -7.21
CA SER A 246 -16.87 -15.48 -8.61
C SER A 246 -16.13 -16.81 -8.73
N THR A 247 -16.47 -17.58 -9.75
CA THR A 247 -15.77 -18.81 -10.11
C THR A 247 -14.97 -18.60 -11.39
N ARG A 248 -13.92 -19.37 -11.58
CA ARG A 248 -13.25 -19.44 -12.86
C ARG A 248 -13.88 -20.58 -13.65
N ASP A 249 -14.53 -20.27 -14.76
CA ASP A 249 -14.81 -21.30 -15.74
C ASP A 249 -13.47 -21.81 -16.29
N SER A 250 -13.25 -23.12 -16.14
CA SER A 250 -12.18 -23.82 -16.85
C SER A 250 -12.69 -24.08 -18.26
N ASP A 251 -12.49 -23.13 -19.17
CA ASP A 251 -12.55 -23.41 -20.62
C ASP A 251 -11.31 -24.18 -21.07
#